data_aec732db38e2446f41c2710af71324e8
#
_entry.id   aec732db38e2446f41c2710af71324e8
#
_cell.length_a   1.000
_cell.length_b   1.000
_cell.length_c   1.000
_cell.angle_alpha   90.00
_cell.angle_beta   90.00
_cell.angle_gamma   90.00
#
_symmetry.space_group_name_H-M   'P 1'
#
loop_
_entity.id
_entity.type
_entity.pdbx_description
1 polymer ?
#
loop_
_entity_poly.entity_id
_entity_poly.type
_entity_poly.pdbx_seq_one_letter_code
_entity_poly.pdbx_strand_id
1 'polypeptide(L)'
;MLLALGAIIGMGFAACGNKQQQQPQASSDTTLVDSSKIKDVTIFGLCGENAAMNSLQLMTDMGDTICLNIEEARENDQVFGNYAPGDRLAILISPDYKNVKMVINESVLMGTWMMPNPIDGSDEVGISIKDGGIAESVQQSSNYYKTWKIIDGKLELTLVREGGGDQQETAWYTIDKLDADSLVFHDSDDRFEYGRAK
;
A
#
# COMPACT_ATOMS: atom_id res chain seq x y z
N MET A 1 -49.85 25.43 -74.12
CA MET A 1 -50.11 24.19 -74.92
C MET A 1 -50.08 23.08 -73.86
N LEU A 2 -51.23 22.70 -73.48
CA LEU A 2 -51.86 21.34 -73.62
C LEU A 2 -51.14 20.27 -72.87
N LEU A 3 -51.76 19.74 -71.98
CA LEU A 3 -52.78 18.68 -71.72
C LEU A 3 -52.07 17.57 -70.91
N ALA A 4 -52.50 16.87 -70.05
CA ALA A 4 -53.77 16.40 -69.48
C ALA A 4 -53.43 15.16 -68.67
N LEU A 5 -54.02 15.05 -67.49
CA LEU A 5 -54.95 14.00 -67.06
C LEU A 5 -54.40 12.59 -66.79
N GLY A 6 -54.79 12.15 -65.65
CA GLY A 6 -54.79 10.71 -65.28
C GLY A 6 -54.84 10.40 -63.81
N ALA A 7 -56.07 10.51 -63.26
CA ALA A 7 -56.37 9.95 -61.94
C ALA A 7 -56.55 8.42 -62.03
N ILE A 8 -56.16 7.65 -61.07
CA ILE A 8 -56.85 6.44 -60.61
C ILE A 8 -56.58 6.19 -59.12
N ILE A 9 -57.67 6.00 -58.44
CA ILE A 9 -57.92 5.68 -57.04
C ILE A 9 -57.57 4.21 -56.79
N GLY A 10 -56.95 3.92 -55.70
CA GLY A 10 -56.78 2.59 -55.18
C GLY A 10 -56.75 2.60 -53.65
N MET A 11 -57.89 2.39 -53.00
CA MET A 11 -58.00 2.10 -51.58
C MET A 11 -57.43 0.73 -51.25
N GLY A 12 -56.62 0.67 -50.24
CA GLY A 12 -56.18 -0.59 -49.63
C GLY A 12 -55.89 -0.40 -48.14
N PHE A 13 -56.81 -0.95 -47.35
CA PHE A 13 -56.80 -0.92 -45.88
C PHE A 13 -55.72 -1.82 -45.30
N ALA A 14 -55.36 -1.42 -44.07
CA ALA A 14 -54.95 -2.22 -42.91
C ALA A 14 -53.45 -2.54 -42.73
N ALA A 15 -52.89 -2.04 -41.72
CA ALA A 15 -52.60 -2.70 -40.46
C ALA A 15 -51.63 -1.87 -39.63
N CYS A 16 -52.05 -1.52 -38.48
CA CYS A 16 -51.25 -1.00 -37.42
C CYS A 16 -50.08 -1.92 -37.11
N GLY A 17 -48.88 -1.45 -37.26
CA GLY A 17 -47.66 -2.05 -36.77
C GLY A 17 -46.81 -0.94 -36.23
N ASN A 18 -47.01 -0.64 -34.98
CA ASN A 18 -46.26 0.34 -34.20
C ASN A 18 -44.84 -0.25 -34.01
N LYS A 19 -43.92 0.00 -34.91
CA LYS A 19 -42.49 -0.19 -34.68
C LYS A 19 -41.97 1.04 -33.89
N GLN A 20 -42.07 0.98 -32.59
CA GLN A 20 -41.23 1.78 -31.72
C GLN A 20 -39.78 1.52 -32.10
N GLN A 21 -39.14 2.56 -32.65
CA GLN A 21 -37.69 2.63 -32.64
C GLN A 21 -37.22 2.57 -31.19
N GLN A 22 -36.72 1.41 -30.79
CA GLN A 22 -35.92 1.27 -29.60
C GLN A 22 -34.63 2.07 -29.84
N GLN A 23 -34.60 3.25 -29.28
CA GLN A 23 -33.41 3.97 -28.94
C GLN A 23 -32.56 3.07 -28.04
N PRO A 24 -31.27 2.85 -28.29
CA PRO A 24 -30.43 2.12 -27.35
C PRO A 24 -30.43 2.87 -26.04
N GLN A 25 -31.12 2.32 -25.08
CA GLN A 25 -31.00 2.70 -23.68
C GLN A 25 -29.56 2.34 -23.30
N ALA A 26 -28.72 3.37 -23.13
CA ALA A 26 -27.47 3.22 -22.43
C ALA A 26 -27.83 2.72 -21.04
N SER A 27 -27.67 1.42 -20.84
CA SER A 27 -27.62 0.84 -19.52
C SER A 27 -26.41 1.45 -18.84
N SER A 28 -26.67 2.47 -18.02
CA SER A 28 -25.77 2.90 -16.99
C SER A 28 -25.75 1.76 -15.96
N ASP A 29 -24.94 0.76 -16.25
CA ASP A 29 -24.47 -0.20 -15.26
C ASP A 29 -23.54 0.57 -14.34
N THR A 30 -24.14 1.38 -13.47
CA THR A 30 -23.46 1.87 -12.28
C THR A 30 -23.36 0.65 -11.37
N THR A 31 -22.36 -0.18 -11.62
CA THR A 31 -21.87 -1.07 -10.59
C THR A 31 -21.52 -0.19 -9.42
N LEU A 32 -22.37 -0.17 -8.42
CA LEU A 32 -22.07 0.35 -7.10
C LEU A 32 -20.88 -0.49 -6.64
N VAL A 33 -19.66 0.04 -6.83
CA VAL A 33 -18.46 -0.55 -6.27
C VAL A 33 -18.69 -0.52 -4.77
N ASP A 34 -18.85 -1.69 -4.18
CA ASP A 34 -18.97 -1.85 -2.74
C ASP A 34 -17.71 -1.25 -2.10
N SER A 35 -17.84 -0.06 -1.53
CA SER A 35 -16.75 0.70 -0.93
C SER A 35 -16.03 -0.10 0.17
N SER A 36 -16.66 -1.15 0.70
CA SER A 36 -16.06 -2.03 1.71
C SER A 36 -14.98 -2.96 1.15
N LYS A 37 -14.83 -3.04 -0.19
CA LYS A 37 -13.82 -3.87 -0.88
C LYS A 37 -12.66 -3.09 -1.46
N ILE A 38 -12.70 -1.76 -1.38
CA ILE A 38 -11.59 -0.94 -1.87
C ILE A 38 -10.52 -0.91 -0.78
N LYS A 39 -9.42 -1.60 -1.02
CA LYS A 39 -8.30 -1.73 -0.10
C LYS A 39 -7.39 -0.51 -0.18
N ASP A 40 -6.88 -0.07 0.97
CA ASP A 40 -5.82 0.93 1.03
C ASP A 40 -4.60 0.47 0.22
N VAL A 41 -3.84 1.41 -0.33
CA VAL A 41 -2.72 1.14 -1.23
C VAL A 41 -1.44 1.66 -0.60
N THR A 42 -0.37 0.87 -0.67
CA THR A 42 0.96 1.36 -0.30
C THR A 42 1.62 1.99 -1.52
N ILE A 43 2.02 3.26 -1.40
CA ILE A 43 2.81 3.97 -2.40
C ILE A 43 4.21 4.25 -1.85
N PHE A 44 5.19 4.25 -2.73
CA PHE A 44 6.60 4.44 -2.39
C PHE A 44 7.16 5.66 -3.09
N GLY A 45 8.15 6.29 -2.46
CA GLY A 45 8.85 7.42 -3.04
C GLY A 45 9.82 8.08 -2.07
N LEU A 46 10.38 9.19 -2.53
CA LEU A 46 11.29 10.01 -1.74
C LEU A 46 10.54 11.22 -1.16
N CYS A 47 10.81 11.53 0.10
CA CYS A 47 10.34 12.75 0.74
C CYS A 47 10.90 13.97 0.01
N GLY A 48 10.05 14.88 -0.44
CA GLY A 48 10.42 16.13 -1.07
C GLY A 48 10.75 17.22 -0.04
N GLU A 49 11.26 18.36 -0.55
CA GLU A 49 11.67 19.49 0.30
C GLU A 49 10.49 20.27 0.91
N ASN A 50 9.30 20.18 0.30
CA ASN A 50 8.11 20.91 0.74
C ASN A 50 7.27 20.10 1.73
N ALA A 51 7.91 19.57 2.77
CA ALA A 51 7.23 18.93 3.88
C ALA A 51 6.93 19.97 4.98
N ALA A 52 5.69 19.99 5.47
CA ALA A 52 5.26 20.83 6.59
C ALA A 52 4.60 19.94 7.67
N MET A 53 4.13 20.56 8.76
CA MET A 53 3.61 19.80 9.91
C MET A 53 2.56 18.75 9.51
N ASN A 54 1.58 19.10 8.66
CA ASN A 54 0.49 18.21 8.26
C ASN A 54 0.50 17.91 6.76
N SER A 55 1.56 18.28 6.04
CA SER A 55 1.68 17.99 4.61
C SER A 55 3.03 17.37 4.30
N LEU A 56 3.01 16.41 3.41
CA LEU A 56 4.15 15.65 2.93
C LEU A 56 4.19 15.73 1.41
N GLN A 57 5.29 16.21 0.86
CA GLN A 57 5.56 16.07 -0.56
C GLN A 57 6.25 14.73 -0.79
N LEU A 58 5.73 13.95 -1.71
CA LEU A 58 6.30 12.65 -2.11
C LEU A 58 6.61 12.67 -3.60
N MET A 59 7.85 12.39 -3.95
CA MET A 59 8.28 12.05 -5.31
C MET A 59 8.15 10.54 -5.46
N THR A 60 7.06 10.10 -6.10
CA THR A 60 6.73 8.67 -6.20
C THR A 60 7.70 7.91 -7.11
N ASP A 61 7.82 6.60 -6.92
CA ASP A 61 8.62 5.73 -7.79
C ASP A 61 8.09 5.70 -9.24
N MET A 62 6.86 6.14 -9.46
CA MET A 62 6.27 6.28 -10.80
C MET A 62 6.67 7.58 -11.51
N GLY A 63 7.39 8.47 -10.80
CA GLY A 63 7.90 9.74 -11.33
C GLY A 63 6.99 10.96 -11.08
N ASP A 64 5.87 10.76 -10.40
CA ASP A 64 4.96 11.85 -10.05
C ASP A 64 5.40 12.54 -8.75
N THR A 65 5.09 13.83 -8.64
CA THR A 65 5.24 14.57 -7.38
C THR A 65 3.86 14.91 -6.85
N ILE A 66 3.55 14.40 -5.67
CA ILE A 66 2.25 14.60 -5.02
C ILE A 66 2.42 15.23 -3.64
N CYS A 67 1.42 16.01 -3.23
CA CYS A 67 1.35 16.56 -1.87
C CYS A 67 0.21 15.87 -1.12
N LEU A 68 0.52 15.29 0.02
CA LEU A 68 -0.37 14.49 0.84
C LEU A 68 -0.67 15.19 2.16
N ASN A 69 -1.92 15.17 2.59
CA ASN A 69 -2.27 15.53 3.97
C ASN A 69 -2.07 14.30 4.87
N ILE A 70 -1.23 14.45 5.88
CA ILE A 70 -0.87 13.38 6.83
C ILE A 70 -1.41 13.64 8.24
N GLU A 71 -2.35 14.57 8.39
CA GLU A 71 -2.93 14.94 9.68
C GLU A 71 -3.55 13.73 10.39
N GLU A 72 -4.38 12.95 9.68
CA GLU A 72 -5.00 11.73 10.21
C GLU A 72 -3.96 10.71 10.69
N ALA A 73 -2.89 10.48 9.92
CA ALA A 73 -1.81 9.58 10.32
C ALA A 73 -1.08 10.07 11.57
N ARG A 74 -0.87 11.38 11.71
CA ARG A 74 -0.23 11.96 12.90
C ARG A 74 -1.12 11.89 14.13
N GLU A 75 -2.39 12.22 14.00
CA GLU A 75 -3.35 12.17 15.11
C GLU A 75 -3.54 10.74 15.67
N ASN A 76 -3.31 9.73 14.83
CA ASN A 76 -3.39 8.33 15.19
C ASN A 76 -2.02 7.70 15.53
N ASP A 77 -0.96 8.48 15.67
CA ASP A 77 0.41 7.99 15.91
C ASP A 77 0.93 7.00 14.85
N GLN A 78 0.46 7.16 13.60
CA GLN A 78 0.80 6.28 12.47
C GLN A 78 1.91 6.87 11.58
N VAL A 79 2.84 7.63 12.15
CA VAL A 79 4.03 8.13 11.46
C VAL A 79 5.26 7.54 12.12
N PHE A 80 5.84 6.56 11.47
CA PHE A 80 6.96 5.77 11.96
C PHE A 80 8.28 6.25 11.36
N GLY A 81 9.25 6.61 12.21
CA GLY A 81 10.62 6.93 11.83
C GLY A 81 10.88 8.40 11.56
N ASN A 82 9.95 9.32 11.84
CA ASN A 82 10.04 10.71 11.36
C ASN A 82 10.48 10.74 9.89
N TYR A 83 10.64 11.87 9.28
CA TYR A 83 11.13 11.94 7.90
C TYR A 83 11.78 13.31 7.63
N ALA A 84 12.73 13.31 6.69
CA ALA A 84 13.41 14.47 6.15
C ALA A 84 13.47 14.41 4.63
N PRO A 85 13.70 15.52 3.94
CA PRO A 85 13.92 15.51 2.50
C PRO A 85 14.97 14.49 2.07
N GLY A 86 14.62 13.67 1.08
CA GLY A 86 15.46 12.59 0.57
C GLY A 86 15.24 11.23 1.23
N ASP A 87 14.50 11.16 2.34
CA ASP A 87 14.16 9.87 2.94
C ASP A 87 13.21 9.07 2.05
N ARG A 88 13.45 7.77 2.01
CA ARG A 88 12.55 6.83 1.32
C ARG A 88 11.40 6.45 2.23
N LEU A 89 10.19 6.60 1.72
CA LEU A 89 8.96 6.41 2.47
C LEU A 89 8.06 5.37 1.81
N ALA A 90 7.40 4.57 2.65
CA ALA A 90 6.24 3.76 2.31
C ALA A 90 5.00 4.39 2.96
N ILE A 91 4.00 4.74 2.16
CA ILE A 91 2.80 5.45 2.61
C ILE A 91 1.58 4.60 2.32
N LEU A 92 0.85 4.21 3.35
CA LEU A 92 -0.46 3.60 3.23
C LEU A 92 -1.52 4.69 3.06
N ILE A 93 -2.22 4.66 1.94
CA ILE A 93 -3.18 5.70 1.58
C ILE A 93 -4.48 5.08 1.08
N SER A 94 -5.60 5.77 1.32
CA SER A 94 -6.88 5.40 0.75
C SER A 94 -6.85 5.44 -0.79
N PRO A 95 -7.64 4.61 -1.50
CA PRO A 95 -7.62 4.51 -2.96
C PRO A 95 -7.96 5.80 -3.69
N ASP A 96 -8.63 6.73 -3.05
CA ASP A 96 -8.94 8.06 -3.58
C ASP A 96 -7.84 9.10 -3.35
N TYR A 97 -6.70 8.69 -2.77
CA TYR A 97 -5.55 9.51 -2.41
C TYR A 97 -5.83 10.69 -1.47
N LYS A 98 -6.94 10.63 -0.72
CA LYS A 98 -7.33 11.71 0.18
C LYS A 98 -6.83 11.54 1.61
N ASN A 99 -6.80 10.29 2.08
CA ASN A 99 -6.52 9.99 3.48
C ASN A 99 -5.26 9.13 3.59
N VAL A 100 -4.20 9.71 4.12
CA VAL A 100 -3.00 8.96 4.51
C VAL A 100 -3.28 8.27 5.84
N LYS A 101 -3.14 6.95 5.85
CA LYS A 101 -3.39 6.12 7.03
C LYS A 101 -2.12 5.86 7.83
N MET A 102 -0.98 5.76 7.13
CA MET A 102 0.30 5.45 7.76
C MET A 102 1.46 5.96 6.91
N VAL A 103 2.51 6.38 7.56
CA VAL A 103 3.80 6.72 6.95
C VAL A 103 4.88 5.90 7.64
N ILE A 104 5.67 5.15 6.88
CA ILE A 104 6.83 4.39 7.37
C ILE A 104 8.07 4.91 6.66
N ASN A 105 9.06 5.37 7.42
CA ASN A 105 10.34 5.78 6.89
C ASN A 105 11.25 4.57 6.69
N GLU A 106 11.36 4.10 5.43
CA GLU A 106 12.22 2.98 5.09
C GLU A 106 13.70 3.31 5.30
N SER A 107 14.12 4.57 5.13
CA SER A 107 15.50 5.00 5.39
C SER A 107 15.87 4.84 6.86
N VAL A 108 14.93 5.09 7.78
CA VAL A 108 15.13 4.85 9.22
C VAL A 108 15.00 3.37 9.56
N LEU A 109 14.12 2.63 8.88
CA LEU A 109 13.95 1.19 9.08
C LEU A 109 15.23 0.40 8.71
N MET A 110 15.94 0.84 7.67
CA MET A 110 17.22 0.25 7.29
C MET A 110 18.26 0.43 8.39
N GLY A 111 19.00 -0.64 8.65
CA GLY A 111 20.05 -0.68 9.66
C GLY A 111 20.16 -2.03 10.34
N THR A 112 21.00 -2.11 11.35
CA THR A 112 21.16 -3.31 12.18
C THR A 112 20.46 -3.10 13.51
N TRP A 113 19.58 -4.00 13.86
CA TRP A 113 18.72 -3.97 15.01
C TRP A 113 19.00 -5.17 15.90
N MET A 114 19.29 -4.95 17.19
CA MET A 114 19.72 -5.96 18.15
C MET A 114 18.77 -6.01 19.34
N MET A 115 18.54 -7.19 19.87
CA MET A 115 17.81 -7.42 21.12
C MET A 115 18.47 -8.55 21.91
N PRO A 116 18.26 -8.62 23.24
CA PRO A 116 18.66 -9.80 24.00
C PRO A 116 18.05 -11.06 23.40
N ASN A 117 18.80 -12.16 23.40
CA ASN A 117 18.30 -13.44 22.91
C ASN A 117 17.01 -13.83 23.67
N PRO A 118 15.86 -13.97 23.01
CA PRO A 118 14.59 -14.23 23.66
C PRO A 118 14.50 -15.61 24.33
N ILE A 119 15.42 -16.52 23.99
CA ILE A 119 15.44 -17.88 24.53
C ILE A 119 16.11 -17.92 25.93
N ASP A 120 17.26 -17.28 26.07
CA ASP A 120 18.06 -17.38 27.30
C ASP A 120 18.64 -16.05 27.79
N GLY A 121 18.48 -14.98 27.00
CA GLY A 121 19.00 -13.65 27.33
C GLY A 121 20.52 -13.52 27.30
N SER A 122 21.24 -14.53 26.81
CA SER A 122 22.71 -14.60 26.90
C SER A 122 23.42 -13.64 25.97
N ASP A 123 23.31 -13.86 24.67
CA ASP A 123 23.91 -13.05 23.64
C ASP A 123 22.84 -12.21 22.92
N GLU A 124 23.23 -11.08 22.35
CA GLU A 124 22.30 -10.32 21.51
C GLU A 124 22.11 -11.03 20.16
N VAL A 125 20.87 -11.04 19.68
CA VAL A 125 20.50 -11.50 18.34
C VAL A 125 19.84 -10.35 17.60
N GLY A 126 19.83 -10.42 16.28
CA GLY A 126 19.27 -9.28 15.55
C GLY A 126 18.93 -9.54 14.10
N ILE A 127 18.49 -8.45 13.49
CA ILE A 127 18.19 -8.37 12.07
C ILE A 127 18.90 -7.17 11.45
N SER A 128 19.55 -7.38 10.30
CA SER A 128 20.08 -6.32 9.46
C SER A 128 19.16 -6.12 8.27
N ILE A 129 18.50 -4.97 8.22
CA ILE A 129 17.59 -4.54 7.15
C ILE A 129 18.38 -3.66 6.19
N LYS A 130 18.50 -4.08 4.94
CA LYS A 130 19.34 -3.44 3.93
C LYS A 130 18.53 -2.98 2.74
N ASP A 131 19.13 -2.07 1.98
CA ASP A 131 18.55 -1.64 0.70
C ASP A 131 18.34 -2.82 -0.25
N GLY A 132 17.41 -2.65 -1.21
CA GLY A 132 17.05 -3.70 -2.17
C GLY A 132 16.21 -4.83 -1.57
N GLY A 133 15.60 -4.64 -0.40
CA GLY A 133 14.71 -5.63 0.21
C GLY A 133 15.44 -6.81 0.84
N ILE A 134 16.72 -6.67 1.17
CA ILE A 134 17.54 -7.73 1.78
C ILE A 134 17.43 -7.64 3.29
N ALA A 135 17.15 -8.77 3.94
CA ALA A 135 17.23 -8.93 5.40
C ALA A 135 18.19 -10.07 5.76
N GLU A 136 19.00 -9.85 6.76
CA GLU A 136 19.96 -10.86 7.24
C GLU A 136 19.88 -10.98 8.75
N SER A 137 20.01 -12.21 9.26
CA SER A 137 20.11 -12.43 10.69
C SER A 137 21.50 -12.04 11.19
N VAL A 138 21.53 -11.41 12.35
CA VAL A 138 22.76 -11.04 13.05
C VAL A 138 22.92 -11.95 14.27
N GLN A 139 24.09 -12.54 14.45
CA GLN A 139 24.37 -13.55 15.46
C GLN A 139 23.59 -14.87 15.24
N GLN A 140 23.68 -15.79 16.19
CA GLN A 140 22.91 -17.03 16.14
C GLN A 140 21.45 -16.74 16.47
N SER A 141 20.60 -16.87 15.46
CA SER A 141 19.15 -16.69 15.59
C SER A 141 18.45 -17.97 15.12
N SER A 142 17.37 -18.33 15.76
CA SER A 142 16.48 -19.41 15.28
C SER A 142 15.74 -19.05 13.99
N ASN A 143 15.82 -17.78 13.59
CA ASN A 143 15.24 -17.26 12.34
C ASN A 143 16.34 -16.72 11.43
N TYR A 144 16.46 -17.29 10.25
CA TYR A 144 17.41 -16.83 9.21
C TYR A 144 16.65 -15.95 8.22
N TYR A 145 16.68 -14.63 8.43
CA TYR A 145 16.03 -13.65 7.56
C TYR A 145 16.66 -13.62 6.17
N LYS A 146 15.86 -13.39 5.14
CA LYS A 146 16.27 -13.35 3.73
C LYS A 146 15.88 -12.04 3.05
N THR A 147 14.61 -11.67 3.14
CA THR A 147 14.09 -10.46 2.49
C THR A 147 13.12 -9.73 3.39
N TRP A 148 12.95 -8.44 3.11
CA TRP A 148 11.94 -7.60 3.73
C TRP A 148 11.23 -6.74 2.70
N LYS A 149 10.04 -6.32 3.00
CA LYS A 149 9.30 -5.27 2.29
C LYS A 149 8.15 -4.73 3.14
N ILE A 150 7.67 -3.53 2.77
CA ILE A 150 6.45 -2.98 3.35
C ILE A 150 5.29 -3.26 2.41
N ILE A 151 4.22 -3.87 2.92
CA ILE A 151 2.97 -4.12 2.19
C ILE A 151 1.80 -3.82 3.11
N ASP A 152 0.84 -3.05 2.61
CA ASP A 152 -0.38 -2.71 3.37
C ASP A 152 -0.08 -2.16 4.79
N GLY A 153 0.99 -1.36 4.91
CA GLY A 153 1.45 -0.80 6.18
C GLY A 153 2.09 -1.81 7.14
N LYS A 154 2.37 -3.04 6.71
CA LYS A 154 3.02 -4.08 7.50
C LYS A 154 4.42 -4.37 7.00
N LEU A 155 5.30 -4.73 7.93
CA LEU A 155 6.61 -5.29 7.61
C LEU A 155 6.43 -6.78 7.30
N GLU A 156 6.72 -7.16 6.05
CA GLU A 156 6.82 -8.56 5.64
C GLU A 156 8.29 -8.99 5.70
N LEU A 157 8.55 -10.10 6.38
CA LEU A 157 9.86 -10.73 6.43
C LEU A 157 9.75 -12.14 5.85
N THR A 158 10.66 -12.49 4.92
CA THR A 158 10.86 -13.88 4.51
C THR A 158 12.03 -14.44 5.28
N LEU A 159 11.85 -15.61 5.85
CA LEU A 159 12.84 -16.26 6.72
C LEU A 159 12.85 -17.78 6.53
N VAL A 160 13.91 -18.43 7.02
CA VAL A 160 14.00 -19.88 7.19
C VAL A 160 14.18 -20.15 8.68
N ARG A 161 13.40 -21.06 9.25
CA ARG A 161 13.55 -21.44 10.67
C ARG A 161 14.67 -22.46 10.85
N GLU A 162 15.38 -22.37 11.95
CA GLU A 162 16.36 -23.39 12.33
C GLU A 162 15.68 -24.76 12.45
N GLY A 163 16.29 -25.77 11.82
CA GLY A 163 15.74 -27.14 11.78
C GLY A 163 14.64 -27.35 10.72
N GLY A 164 14.18 -26.30 10.02
CA GLY A 164 13.17 -26.39 8.97
C GLY A 164 13.69 -26.74 7.57
N GLY A 165 14.99 -27.04 7.45
CA GLY A 165 15.63 -27.22 6.15
C GLY A 165 15.69 -25.91 5.35
N ASP A 166 15.46 -25.98 4.03
CA ASP A 166 15.45 -24.80 3.15
C ASP A 166 14.06 -24.19 2.95
N GLN A 167 13.07 -24.58 3.76
CA GLN A 167 11.70 -24.09 3.60
C GLN A 167 11.62 -22.63 4.03
N GLN A 168 11.28 -21.75 3.08
CA GLN A 168 11.05 -20.35 3.37
C GLN A 168 9.63 -20.12 3.86
N GLU A 169 9.51 -19.27 4.87
CA GLU A 169 8.26 -18.83 5.44
C GLU A 169 8.16 -17.31 5.29
N THR A 170 6.94 -16.80 5.17
CA THR A 170 6.65 -15.37 5.15
C THR A 170 5.90 -15.02 6.42
N ALA A 171 6.46 -14.11 7.20
CA ALA A 171 5.86 -13.56 8.41
C ALA A 171 5.49 -12.09 8.21
N TRP A 172 4.39 -11.67 8.86
CA TRP A 172 3.81 -10.33 8.72
C TRP A 172 3.76 -9.67 10.09
N TYR A 173 4.36 -8.50 10.21
CA TYR A 173 4.46 -7.77 11.47
C TYR A 173 3.83 -6.40 11.35
N THR A 174 3.15 -5.99 12.43
CA THR A 174 2.71 -4.61 12.62
C THR A 174 3.83 -3.84 13.34
N ILE A 175 4.22 -2.70 12.79
CA ILE A 175 5.20 -1.81 13.43
C ILE A 175 4.48 -1.00 14.49
N ASP A 176 4.96 -1.11 15.74
CA ASP A 176 4.44 -0.33 16.87
C ASP A 176 5.27 0.93 17.12
N LYS A 177 6.57 0.82 16.84
CA LYS A 177 7.51 1.93 17.04
C LYS A 177 8.65 1.83 16.05
N LEU A 178 9.03 2.97 15.51
CA LEU A 178 10.24 3.14 14.73
C LEU A 178 10.78 4.53 15.00
N ASP A 179 12.01 4.61 15.48
CA ASP A 179 12.77 5.86 15.60
C ASP A 179 14.26 5.61 15.33
N ALA A 180 15.11 6.60 15.61
CA ALA A 180 16.54 6.48 15.34
C ALA A 180 17.21 5.32 16.08
N ASP A 181 16.72 4.96 17.28
CA ASP A 181 17.35 4.03 18.18
C ASP A 181 16.49 2.80 18.52
N SER A 182 15.23 2.79 18.13
CA SER A 182 14.27 1.74 18.50
C SER A 182 13.45 1.28 17.31
N LEU A 183 13.28 -0.05 17.21
CA LEU A 183 12.33 -0.70 16.32
C LEU A 183 11.53 -1.71 17.12
N VAL A 184 10.21 -1.53 17.18
CA VAL A 184 9.29 -2.46 17.84
C VAL A 184 8.25 -2.91 16.86
N PHE A 185 8.05 -4.20 16.73
CA PHE A 185 6.99 -4.79 15.93
C PHE A 185 6.46 -6.07 16.56
N HIS A 186 5.26 -6.46 16.18
CA HIS A 186 4.61 -7.66 16.68
C HIS A 186 3.87 -8.41 15.58
N ASP A 187 3.66 -9.70 15.80
CA ASP A 187 2.67 -10.52 15.09
C ASP A 187 1.51 -10.89 16.06
N SER A 188 0.78 -11.99 15.79
CA SER A 188 -0.31 -12.47 16.65
C SER A 188 0.17 -13.05 17.98
N ASP A 189 1.40 -13.53 18.05
CA ASP A 189 1.92 -14.37 19.12
C ASP A 189 3.04 -13.68 19.89
N ASP A 190 3.90 -12.95 19.17
CA ASP A 190 5.14 -12.41 19.71
C ASP A 190 5.30 -10.90 19.45
N ARG A 191 5.98 -10.23 20.39
CA ARG A 191 6.40 -8.83 20.29
C ARG A 191 7.92 -8.76 20.37
N PHE A 192 8.52 -8.04 19.44
CA PHE A 192 9.96 -7.89 19.30
C PHE A 192 10.36 -6.44 19.53
N GLU A 193 11.30 -6.22 20.47
CA GLU A 193 11.80 -4.90 20.84
C GLU A 193 13.30 -4.81 20.61
N TYR A 194 13.66 -4.11 19.55
CA TYR A 194 15.04 -3.96 19.12
C TYR A 194 15.59 -2.58 19.45
N GLY A 195 16.87 -2.52 19.80
CA GLY A 195 17.69 -1.32 19.78
C GLY A 195 18.58 -1.29 18.55
N ARG A 196 18.93 -0.11 18.06
CA ARG A 196 19.87 0.05 16.96
C ARG A 196 21.28 -0.36 17.40
N ALA A 197 21.96 -1.19 16.63
CA ALA A 197 23.36 -1.51 16.84
C ALA A 197 24.23 -0.24 16.73
N LYS A 198 25.20 -0.12 17.62
CA LYS A 198 26.15 1.01 17.68
C LYS A 198 27.36 0.75 16.81
#